data_19b735960b2a517c8867fa6149379c83
#
_entry.id   19b735960b2a517c8867fa6149379c83
#
_cell.length_a   1.000
_cell.length_b   1.000
_cell.length_c   1.000
_cell.angle_alpha   90.00
_cell.angle_beta   90.00
_cell.angle_gamma   90.00
#
_symmetry.space_group_name_H-M   'P 1'
#
loop_
_entity.id
_entity.type
_entity.pdbx_description
1 polymer ?
#
loop_
_entity_poly.entity_id
_entity_poly.type
_entity_poly.pdbx_seq_one_letter_code
_entity_poly.pdbx_strand_id
1 'polypeptide(L)'
;MKKTLLVLLALFFLHPVADPAARSENRQARSQNKTGAALNPQIQRIVREISSSNIEAIIRKLVSFHTRHTLSETESDARGIGAARRWIKSEFERYGRESGGRLQVEFDEFTQQPTQRIPKATQIINVVATLPGRQPESKDRIYVVSGHYDSCVCNKDVLDATSFAPGANDDASGTAAVMEMARVMSKYEFDATLIFMTVAAEEQGLNGSTHWAEMAKQKNLNVAGMITNDIIGSSRAEDGHVDDAHVRLFAEGVPPVKETSPEQRTLLQTGGENDSPTRQLARYIKEAAERYVAGFTVTVIYRKDRYLRGGDHSPFLERGFPAVRMTEPNEDFKHQHQEVRKENGVQYGDLPEFDDFNYIAQVARVNAAALASLALGPASPASVEVETVKLENDTTLRWEANKEPDISGYQVVWRETTSPFWQHKEFAGNVTRYTVKGVSKDNYVFGVQAVDKDGNTSVAVYPRPYRPQRRQ
;
A
#
# COMPACT_ATOMS: atom_id res chain seq x y z
N MET A 1 -48.86 62.40 -20.19
CA MET A 1 -48.45 61.80 -18.94
C MET A 1 -49.12 60.41 -18.82
N LYS A 2 -48.45 59.38 -19.22
CA LYS A 2 -48.96 57.95 -19.09
C LYS A 2 -48.10 57.30 -18.08
N LYS A 3 -48.69 56.82 -16.97
CA LYS A 3 -48.05 56.01 -15.94
C LYS A 3 -48.08 54.59 -16.37
N THR A 4 -46.95 53.96 -16.58
CA THR A 4 -46.81 52.48 -16.83
C THR A 4 -46.64 51.79 -15.52
N LEU A 5 -47.52 50.86 -15.22
CA LEU A 5 -47.52 50.01 -14.02
C LEU A 5 -46.72 48.76 -14.35
N LEU A 6 -45.57 48.55 -13.64
CA LEU A 6 -44.73 47.36 -13.77
C LEU A 6 -45.29 46.31 -12.79
N VAL A 7 -45.81 45.20 -13.30
CA VAL A 7 -46.22 44.05 -12.49
C VAL A 7 -45.00 43.09 -12.40
N LEU A 8 -44.45 42.92 -11.20
CA LEU A 8 -43.44 41.90 -10.91
C LEU A 8 -44.15 40.55 -10.70
N LEU A 9 -43.91 39.62 -11.61
CA LEU A 9 -44.34 38.21 -11.46
C LEU A 9 -43.25 37.45 -10.66
N ALA A 10 -43.52 37.09 -9.41
CA ALA A 10 -42.65 36.23 -8.59
C ALA A 10 -42.92 34.76 -8.97
N LEU A 11 -41.95 34.17 -9.66
CA LEU A 11 -41.94 32.70 -9.91
C LEU A 11 -41.45 31.99 -8.65
N PHE A 12 -42.36 31.33 -7.94
CA PHE A 12 -42.01 30.37 -6.89
C PHE A 12 -41.52 29.08 -7.55
N PHE A 13 -40.19 28.78 -7.47
CA PHE A 13 -39.67 27.47 -7.76
C PHE A 13 -40.02 26.51 -6.60
N LEU A 14 -41.01 25.67 -6.81
CA LEU A 14 -41.26 24.50 -5.94
C LEU A 14 -40.15 23.49 -6.15
N HIS A 15 -39.26 23.37 -5.18
CA HIS A 15 -38.33 22.26 -5.13
C HIS A 15 -39.12 21.00 -4.72
N PRO A 16 -38.97 19.87 -5.42
CA PRO A 16 -39.62 18.64 -4.99
C PRO A 16 -39.01 18.20 -3.65
N VAL A 17 -39.85 18.14 -2.62
CA VAL A 17 -39.47 17.53 -1.32
C VAL A 17 -39.26 16.05 -1.59
N ALA A 18 -38.03 15.58 -1.44
CA ALA A 18 -37.69 14.16 -1.61
C ALA A 18 -38.44 13.32 -0.56
N ASP A 19 -39.18 12.32 -1.04
CA ASP A 19 -39.98 11.41 -0.26
C ASP A 19 -39.13 10.68 0.80
N PRO A 20 -39.45 10.76 2.10
CA PRO A 20 -38.73 10.03 3.16
C PRO A 20 -38.77 8.50 3.00
N ALA A 21 -39.74 7.95 2.28
CA ALA A 21 -39.83 6.53 1.99
C ALA A 21 -38.71 6.03 1.07
N ALA A 22 -38.33 6.81 0.06
CA ALA A 22 -37.21 6.48 -0.85
C ALA A 22 -35.85 6.44 -0.14
N ARG A 23 -35.71 7.17 1.00
CA ARG A 23 -34.50 7.10 1.85
C ARG A 23 -34.45 5.86 2.73
N SER A 24 -35.63 5.30 3.12
CA SER A 24 -35.68 4.10 3.94
C SER A 24 -35.41 2.84 3.13
N GLU A 25 -35.89 2.75 1.89
CA GLU A 25 -35.61 1.61 1.00
C GLU A 25 -34.16 1.53 0.59
N ASN A 26 -33.47 2.67 0.33
CA ASN A 26 -32.05 2.69 0.05
C ASN A 26 -31.17 2.36 1.28
N ARG A 27 -31.68 2.60 2.51
CA ARG A 27 -30.99 2.16 3.74
C ARG A 27 -31.18 0.67 4.00
N GLN A 28 -32.36 0.09 3.69
CA GLN A 28 -32.61 -1.34 3.82
C GLN A 28 -31.91 -2.15 2.73
N ALA A 29 -31.83 -1.67 1.48
CA ALA A 29 -31.03 -2.31 0.42
C ALA A 29 -29.53 -2.31 0.72
N ARG A 30 -28.99 -1.27 1.38
CA ARG A 30 -27.60 -1.25 1.88
C ARG A 30 -27.36 -2.16 3.09
N SER A 31 -28.41 -2.52 3.84
CA SER A 31 -28.34 -3.40 5.01
C SER A 31 -28.39 -4.89 4.66
N GLN A 32 -28.95 -5.27 3.51
CA GLN A 32 -29.14 -6.68 3.15
C GLN A 32 -27.95 -7.34 2.41
N ASN A 33 -26.92 -6.60 2.02
CA ASN A 33 -25.74 -7.16 1.36
C ASN A 33 -24.52 -7.33 2.30
N LYS A 34 -24.74 -7.37 3.62
CA LYS A 34 -23.73 -7.75 4.62
C LYS A 34 -23.90 -9.20 5.08
N THR A 35 -23.88 -10.17 4.18
CA THR A 35 -23.41 -11.50 4.55
C THR A 35 -21.88 -11.45 4.59
N GLY A 36 -21.37 -10.76 5.60
CA GLY A 36 -19.94 -10.67 5.83
C GLY A 36 -19.41 -12.04 6.18
N ALA A 37 -18.53 -12.61 5.35
CA ALA A 37 -17.69 -13.72 5.79
C ALA A 37 -17.09 -13.36 7.16
N ALA A 38 -17.04 -14.32 8.09
CA ALA A 38 -16.53 -14.08 9.44
C ALA A 38 -15.12 -13.48 9.37
N LEU A 39 -14.84 -12.54 10.27
CA LEU A 39 -13.49 -11.96 10.36
C LEU A 39 -12.50 -13.04 10.81
N ASN A 40 -11.36 -13.13 10.14
CA ASN A 40 -10.29 -14.03 10.56
C ASN A 40 -9.78 -13.64 11.95
N PRO A 41 -9.84 -14.56 12.96
CA PRO A 41 -9.48 -14.23 14.34
C PRO A 41 -7.99 -13.89 14.52
N GLN A 42 -7.10 -14.45 13.68
CA GLN A 42 -5.67 -14.13 13.70
C GLN A 42 -5.44 -12.68 13.29
N ILE A 43 -6.05 -12.24 12.19
CA ILE A 43 -5.93 -10.86 11.70
C ILE A 43 -6.50 -9.88 12.75
N GLN A 44 -7.63 -10.21 13.36
CA GLN A 44 -8.20 -9.39 14.43
C GLN A 44 -7.26 -9.23 15.64
N ARG A 45 -6.54 -10.30 16.02
CA ARG A 45 -5.53 -10.24 17.11
C ARG A 45 -4.36 -9.36 16.70
N ILE A 46 -3.80 -9.56 15.51
CA ILE A 46 -2.69 -8.76 14.97
C ILE A 46 -3.04 -7.28 15.01
N VAL A 47 -4.20 -6.89 14.47
CA VAL A 47 -4.65 -5.48 14.46
C VAL A 47 -4.75 -4.89 15.87
N ARG A 48 -5.26 -5.66 16.84
CA ARG A 48 -5.37 -5.20 18.23
C ARG A 48 -4.03 -5.07 18.96
N GLU A 49 -3.02 -5.85 18.57
CA GLU A 49 -1.70 -5.83 19.23
C GLU A 49 -0.79 -4.68 18.76
N ILE A 50 -1.15 -3.95 17.72
CA ILE A 50 -0.44 -2.75 17.27
C ILE A 50 -0.60 -1.64 18.31
N SER A 51 0.54 -1.14 18.84
CA SER A 51 0.63 -0.22 19.96
C SER A 51 1.15 1.15 19.55
N SER A 52 0.37 2.20 19.80
CA SER A 52 0.79 3.59 19.58
C SER A 52 1.95 3.99 20.50
N SER A 53 1.99 3.47 21.73
CA SER A 53 3.09 3.76 22.66
C SER A 53 4.42 3.14 22.23
N ASN A 54 4.42 1.96 21.60
CA ASN A 54 5.64 1.39 21.03
C ASN A 54 6.10 2.20 19.82
N ILE A 55 5.18 2.60 18.95
CA ILE A 55 5.48 3.47 17.80
C ILE A 55 6.11 4.78 18.28
N GLU A 56 5.52 5.45 19.26
CA GLU A 56 6.10 6.65 19.89
C GLU A 56 7.52 6.41 20.40
N ALA A 57 7.73 5.32 21.13
CA ALA A 57 9.04 4.99 21.68
C ALA A 57 10.10 4.78 20.58
N ILE A 58 9.71 4.14 19.48
CA ILE A 58 10.58 3.92 18.32
C ILE A 58 10.92 5.25 17.65
N ILE A 59 9.94 6.11 17.37
CA ILE A 59 10.15 7.42 16.74
C ILE A 59 11.08 8.27 17.60
N ARG A 60 10.81 8.41 18.91
CA ARG A 60 11.66 9.17 19.81
C ARG A 60 13.09 8.62 19.89
N LYS A 61 13.25 7.31 19.79
CA LYS A 61 14.58 6.68 19.74
C LYS A 61 15.31 7.02 18.45
N LEU A 62 14.64 6.95 17.29
CA LEU A 62 15.22 7.32 16.00
C LEU A 62 15.64 8.80 15.97
N VAL A 63 14.80 9.69 16.47
CA VAL A 63 15.11 11.12 16.60
C VAL A 63 16.32 11.38 17.53
N SER A 64 16.49 10.57 18.56
CA SER A 64 17.62 10.72 19.50
C SER A 64 19.01 10.50 18.87
N PHE A 65 19.09 9.94 17.66
CA PHE A 65 20.35 9.81 16.92
C PHE A 65 20.82 11.13 16.27
N HIS A 66 20.16 12.24 16.52
CA HIS A 66 20.46 13.60 16.06
C HIS A 66 20.22 13.83 14.56
N THR A 67 20.86 13.08 13.71
CA THR A 67 20.60 12.99 12.27
C THR A 67 20.79 11.56 11.82
N ARG A 68 19.98 11.14 10.85
CA ARG A 68 20.14 9.85 10.19
C ARG A 68 20.46 10.03 8.71
N HIS A 69 21.00 11.22 8.37
CA HIS A 69 21.40 11.51 6.99
C HIS A 69 22.36 10.43 6.46
N THR A 70 22.16 10.01 5.22
CA THR A 70 22.93 8.92 4.58
C THR A 70 24.45 9.11 4.67
N LEU A 71 24.93 10.36 4.62
CA LEU A 71 26.34 10.70 4.70
C LEU A 71 26.81 11.01 6.13
N SER A 72 25.97 10.85 7.14
CA SER A 72 26.32 11.12 8.55
C SER A 72 27.22 10.05 9.13
N GLU A 73 27.58 10.21 10.39
CA GLU A 73 28.51 9.34 11.12
C GLU A 73 28.03 7.89 11.16
N THR A 74 28.97 6.95 10.93
CA THR A 74 28.68 5.52 10.88
C THR A 74 29.24 4.72 12.07
N GLU A 75 30.25 5.23 12.78
CA GLU A 75 30.99 4.49 13.80
C GLU A 75 30.43 4.70 15.22
N SER A 76 29.82 5.85 15.49
CA SER A 76 29.23 6.15 16.79
C SER A 76 28.04 5.23 17.11
N ASP A 77 27.91 4.79 18.37
CA ASP A 77 26.73 4.06 18.85
C ASP A 77 25.61 4.99 19.34
N ALA A 78 25.88 6.29 19.43
CA ALA A 78 24.96 7.27 20.00
C ALA A 78 24.30 8.17 18.95
N ARG A 79 24.89 8.34 17.75
CA ARG A 79 24.41 9.28 16.75
C ARG A 79 24.73 8.85 15.33
N GLY A 80 24.04 9.47 14.37
CA GLY A 80 24.25 9.22 12.95
C GLY A 80 23.52 7.97 12.45
N ILE A 81 23.59 7.79 11.12
CA ILE A 81 22.91 6.68 10.43
C ILE A 81 23.45 5.32 10.87
N GLY A 82 24.73 5.23 11.25
CA GLY A 82 25.34 3.99 11.74
C GLY A 82 24.72 3.50 13.05
N ALA A 83 24.49 4.41 14.00
CA ALA A 83 23.82 4.09 15.27
C ALA A 83 22.38 3.65 15.02
N ALA A 84 21.65 4.35 14.15
CA ALA A 84 20.25 4.04 13.84
C ALA A 84 20.12 2.62 13.26
N ARG A 85 20.89 2.26 12.21
CA ARG A 85 20.80 0.92 11.59
C ARG A 85 21.16 -0.21 12.53
N ARG A 86 22.18 -0.03 13.40
CA ARG A 86 22.56 -1.05 14.39
C ARG A 86 21.47 -1.24 15.42
N TRP A 87 20.85 -0.15 15.88
CA TRP A 87 19.73 -0.22 16.82
C TRP A 87 18.51 -0.90 16.19
N ILE A 88 18.11 -0.52 14.97
CA ILE A 88 16.99 -1.15 14.25
C ILE A 88 17.24 -2.66 14.12
N LYS A 89 18.44 -3.06 13.69
CA LYS A 89 18.81 -4.48 13.58
C LYS A 89 18.67 -5.20 14.91
N SER A 90 19.19 -4.60 16.00
CA SER A 90 19.12 -5.19 17.34
C SER A 90 17.67 -5.41 17.83
N GLU A 91 16.76 -4.48 17.49
CA GLU A 91 15.33 -4.59 17.80
C GLU A 91 14.66 -5.71 16.97
N PHE A 92 14.91 -5.76 15.67
CA PHE A 92 14.41 -6.88 14.84
C PHE A 92 14.94 -8.23 15.33
N GLU A 93 16.21 -8.33 15.70
CA GLU A 93 16.79 -9.54 16.30
C GLU A 93 16.14 -9.90 17.65
N ARG A 94 15.80 -8.88 18.47
CA ARG A 94 15.04 -9.10 19.70
C ARG A 94 13.65 -9.68 19.39
N TYR A 95 12.91 -9.09 18.43
CA TYR A 95 11.62 -9.63 17.99
C TYR A 95 11.74 -11.05 17.45
N GLY A 96 12.82 -11.33 16.72
CA GLY A 96 13.14 -12.70 16.25
C GLY A 96 13.28 -13.68 17.41
N ARG A 97 14.07 -13.33 18.44
CA ARG A 97 14.23 -14.18 19.63
C ARG A 97 12.90 -14.40 20.37
N GLU A 98 12.10 -13.34 20.54
CA GLU A 98 10.80 -13.39 21.21
C GLU A 98 9.76 -14.22 20.42
N SER A 99 9.93 -14.38 19.11
CA SER A 99 9.08 -15.17 18.22
C SER A 99 9.61 -16.58 17.92
N GLY A 100 10.56 -17.07 18.73
CA GLY A 100 11.13 -18.42 18.57
C GLY A 100 12.11 -18.56 17.40
N GLY A 101 12.78 -17.48 16.99
CA GLY A 101 13.82 -17.49 15.96
C GLY A 101 13.30 -17.49 14.52
N ARG A 102 12.01 -17.28 14.31
CA ARG A 102 11.42 -17.31 12.96
C ARG A 102 11.73 -16.09 12.12
N LEU A 103 11.82 -14.92 12.73
CA LEU A 103 12.19 -13.67 12.04
C LEU A 103 13.70 -13.65 11.82
N GLN A 104 14.12 -13.73 10.56
CA GLN A 104 15.51 -13.71 10.13
C GLN A 104 15.91 -12.28 9.79
N VAL A 105 17.04 -11.81 10.35
CA VAL A 105 17.45 -10.40 10.23
C VAL A 105 18.84 -10.30 9.61
N GLU A 106 18.96 -9.49 8.58
CA GLU A 106 20.23 -9.25 7.89
C GLU A 106 20.40 -7.78 7.51
N PHE A 107 21.65 -7.39 7.25
CA PHE A 107 21.97 -6.19 6.52
C PHE A 107 22.03 -6.50 5.03
N ASP A 108 21.26 -5.74 4.24
CA ASP A 108 21.39 -5.70 2.79
C ASP A 108 22.27 -4.49 2.45
N GLU A 109 23.53 -4.75 2.09
CA GLU A 109 24.57 -3.73 1.98
C GLU A 109 25.21 -3.69 0.60
N PHE A 110 25.47 -2.48 0.12
CA PHE A 110 26.13 -2.25 -1.15
C PHE A 110 26.90 -0.92 -1.13
N THR A 111 27.79 -0.74 -2.10
CA THR A 111 28.53 0.53 -2.28
C THR A 111 27.89 1.34 -3.40
N GLN A 112 27.24 2.46 -3.03
CA GLN A 112 26.74 3.45 -3.98
C GLN A 112 27.91 4.25 -4.57
N GLN A 113 28.02 4.24 -5.90
CA GLN A 113 29.01 5.06 -6.59
C GLN A 113 28.62 6.55 -6.54
N PRO A 114 29.59 7.47 -6.72
CA PRO A 114 29.33 8.90 -6.62
C PRO A 114 28.17 9.38 -7.52
N THR A 115 27.31 10.18 -6.93
CA THR A 115 26.20 10.91 -7.60
C THR A 115 26.22 12.36 -7.16
N GLN A 116 25.32 13.19 -7.70
CA GLN A 116 25.17 14.57 -7.25
C GLN A 116 24.80 14.68 -5.77
N ARG A 117 23.99 13.73 -5.25
CA ARG A 117 23.51 13.70 -3.85
C ARG A 117 24.37 12.82 -2.93
N ILE A 118 25.29 12.04 -3.49
CA ILE A 118 26.26 11.20 -2.78
C ILE A 118 27.63 11.42 -3.46
N PRO A 119 28.40 12.44 -3.07
CA PRO A 119 29.56 12.90 -3.86
C PRO A 119 30.79 11.97 -3.78
N LYS A 120 30.79 10.96 -2.93
CA LYS A 120 31.84 9.94 -2.80
C LYS A 120 31.23 8.54 -2.70
N ALA A 121 32.00 7.52 -3.06
CA ALA A 121 31.59 6.13 -2.87
C ALA A 121 31.19 5.91 -1.40
N THR A 122 29.94 5.51 -1.16
CA THR A 122 29.34 5.42 0.17
C THR A 122 28.66 4.06 0.34
N GLN A 123 28.89 3.43 1.48
CA GLN A 123 28.18 2.19 1.82
C GLN A 123 26.77 2.49 2.28
N ILE A 124 25.80 1.94 1.58
CA ILE A 124 24.37 2.01 1.91
C ILE A 124 23.95 0.67 2.50
N ILE A 125 23.17 0.70 3.57
CA ILE A 125 22.78 -0.51 4.29
C ILE A 125 21.30 -0.44 4.63
N ASN A 126 20.47 -1.30 4.02
CA ASN A 126 19.12 -1.55 4.45
C ASN A 126 19.10 -2.56 5.62
N VAL A 127 18.11 -2.49 6.48
CA VAL A 127 17.89 -3.52 7.50
C VAL A 127 16.67 -4.32 7.10
N VAL A 128 16.86 -5.60 6.85
CA VAL A 128 15.83 -6.51 6.32
C VAL A 128 15.50 -7.58 7.33
N ALA A 129 14.22 -7.69 7.68
CA ALA A 129 13.71 -8.74 8.56
C ALA A 129 12.69 -9.59 7.79
N THR A 130 13.05 -10.85 7.55
CA THR A 130 12.25 -11.82 6.78
C THR A 130 11.55 -12.79 7.71
N LEU A 131 10.22 -12.87 7.59
CA LEU A 131 9.39 -13.89 8.23
C LEU A 131 8.97 -14.91 7.16
N PRO A 132 9.62 -16.08 7.09
CA PRO A 132 9.34 -17.07 6.05
C PRO A 132 7.92 -17.62 6.12
N GLY A 133 7.30 -17.78 4.96
CA GLY A 133 6.04 -18.49 4.82
C GLY A 133 6.19 -19.97 5.10
N ARG A 134 5.12 -20.59 5.62
CA ARG A 134 5.16 -22.02 6.01
C ARG A 134 4.55 -22.97 4.97
N GLN A 135 3.63 -22.48 4.12
CA GLN A 135 2.98 -23.32 3.12
C GLN A 135 3.94 -23.55 1.94
N PRO A 136 4.31 -24.80 1.61
CA PRO A 136 5.29 -25.07 0.56
C PRO A 136 4.97 -24.44 -0.79
N GLU A 137 3.70 -24.39 -1.16
CA GLU A 137 3.21 -23.86 -2.42
C GLU A 137 3.17 -22.31 -2.46
N SER A 138 3.17 -21.65 -1.27
CA SER A 138 3.01 -20.21 -1.11
C SER A 138 4.22 -19.49 -0.53
N LYS A 139 5.16 -20.20 0.11
CA LYS A 139 6.30 -19.58 0.82
C LYS A 139 7.22 -18.74 -0.06
N ASP A 140 7.26 -19.02 -1.36
CA ASP A 140 8.07 -18.26 -2.32
C ASP A 140 7.35 -16.99 -2.80
N ARG A 141 6.08 -16.79 -2.44
CA ARG A 141 5.34 -15.57 -2.66
C ARG A 141 5.69 -14.57 -1.55
N ILE A 142 6.19 -13.40 -1.94
CA ILE A 142 6.76 -12.41 -1.03
C ILE A 142 5.90 -11.15 -1.02
N TYR A 143 5.59 -10.66 0.16
CA TYR A 143 5.04 -9.33 0.39
C TYR A 143 6.03 -8.50 1.19
N VAL A 144 6.35 -7.29 0.69
CA VAL A 144 7.30 -6.37 1.31
C VAL A 144 6.56 -5.19 1.91
N VAL A 145 6.96 -4.79 3.11
CA VAL A 145 6.55 -3.51 3.69
C VAL A 145 7.78 -2.72 4.09
N SER A 146 7.82 -1.41 3.75
CA SER A 146 8.96 -0.56 4.03
C SER A 146 8.61 0.81 4.61
N GLY A 147 9.61 1.43 5.23
CA GLY A 147 9.76 2.84 5.55
C GLY A 147 11.25 3.16 5.49
N HIS A 148 11.63 4.41 5.22
CA HIS A 148 13.05 4.77 5.18
C HIS A 148 13.52 5.32 6.53
N TYR A 149 14.70 4.89 6.97
CA TYR A 149 15.20 5.30 8.28
C TYR A 149 16.22 6.46 8.21
N ASP A 150 16.65 6.84 7.00
CA ASP A 150 17.42 8.07 6.81
C ASP A 150 16.54 9.32 6.98
N SER A 151 17.15 10.46 7.24
CA SER A 151 16.49 11.75 7.42
C SER A 151 17.35 12.87 6.90
N CYS A 152 16.76 14.01 6.54
CA CYS A 152 17.51 15.16 6.08
C CYS A 152 16.85 16.51 6.44
N VAL A 153 17.64 17.58 6.34
CA VAL A 153 17.17 18.98 6.25
C VAL A 153 17.36 19.49 4.82
N CYS A 154 16.88 18.70 3.88
CA CYS A 154 17.18 18.80 2.45
C CYS A 154 16.71 20.11 1.79
N ASN A 155 15.76 20.84 2.38
CA ASN A 155 15.34 22.13 1.87
C ASN A 155 16.45 23.20 1.93
N LYS A 156 17.42 23.03 2.83
CA LYS A 156 18.59 23.91 2.92
C LYS A 156 19.74 23.40 2.06
N ASP A 157 20.18 22.17 2.35
CA ASP A 157 21.28 21.52 1.64
C ASP A 157 21.10 19.99 1.71
N VAL A 158 20.96 19.37 0.57
CA VAL A 158 20.82 17.91 0.44
C VAL A 158 22.08 17.15 0.88
N LEU A 159 23.20 17.82 1.09
CA LEU A 159 24.47 17.26 1.57
C LEU A 159 24.74 17.54 3.05
N ASP A 160 23.85 18.26 3.76
CA ASP A 160 24.05 18.56 5.18
C ASP A 160 23.83 17.30 6.05
N ALA A 161 24.92 16.62 6.31
CA ALA A 161 24.96 15.40 7.13
C ALA A 161 25.19 15.65 8.62
N THR A 162 25.20 16.90 9.07
CA THR A 162 25.62 17.29 10.43
C THR A 162 24.56 18.01 11.24
N SER A 163 23.70 18.78 10.61
CA SER A 163 22.60 19.48 11.28
C SER A 163 21.62 18.51 11.93
N PHE A 164 20.94 18.99 12.98
CA PHE A 164 19.87 18.22 13.62
C PHE A 164 18.72 18.00 12.62
N ALA A 165 18.59 16.76 12.16
CA ALA A 165 17.55 16.31 11.23
C ALA A 165 16.70 15.21 11.91
N PRO A 166 15.72 15.58 12.74
CA PRO A 166 14.97 14.63 13.53
C PRO A 166 14.17 13.64 12.67
N GLY A 167 13.58 14.10 11.54
CA GLY A 167 12.84 13.24 10.62
C GLY A 167 11.83 12.39 11.34
N ALA A 168 10.97 12.98 12.16
CA ALA A 168 10.01 12.25 12.97
C ALA A 168 8.89 11.69 12.13
N ASN A 169 8.29 12.53 11.29
CA ASN A 169 7.29 12.16 10.30
C ASN A 169 7.94 11.61 9.02
N ASP A 170 9.02 12.24 8.53
CA ASP A 170 9.77 11.86 7.32
C ASP A 170 11.17 11.28 7.68
N ASP A 171 11.41 9.93 7.86
CA ASP A 171 10.35 8.90 7.86
C ASP A 171 10.54 7.93 9.05
N ALA A 172 10.75 8.51 10.26
CA ALA A 172 10.69 7.66 11.44
C ALA A 172 9.27 7.12 11.67
N SER A 173 8.22 7.79 11.15
CA SER A 173 6.83 7.34 11.25
C SER A 173 6.61 6.02 10.50
N GLY A 174 7.02 5.93 9.24
CA GLY A 174 6.95 4.70 8.45
C GLY A 174 7.89 3.62 8.97
N THR A 175 9.12 3.99 9.31
CA THR A 175 10.08 3.06 9.93
C THR A 175 9.51 2.44 11.22
N ALA A 176 8.89 3.23 12.10
CA ALA A 176 8.28 2.75 13.33
C ALA A 176 7.08 1.84 13.08
N ALA A 177 6.25 2.16 12.09
CA ALA A 177 5.14 1.30 11.69
C ALA A 177 5.63 -0.07 11.20
N VAL A 178 6.69 -0.11 10.38
CA VAL A 178 7.32 -1.35 9.90
C VAL A 178 7.88 -2.17 11.07
N MET A 179 8.61 -1.53 11.99
CA MET A 179 9.19 -2.20 13.16
C MET A 179 8.10 -2.76 14.09
N GLU A 180 7.02 -2.00 14.33
CA GLU A 180 5.90 -2.44 15.17
C GLU A 180 5.14 -3.61 14.52
N MET A 181 4.92 -3.58 13.19
CA MET A 181 4.35 -4.71 12.47
C MET A 181 5.23 -5.96 12.57
N ALA A 182 6.54 -5.83 12.40
CA ALA A 182 7.48 -6.94 12.58
C ALA A 182 7.40 -7.54 13.99
N ARG A 183 7.33 -6.70 15.05
CA ARG A 183 7.18 -7.13 16.43
C ARG A 183 5.91 -7.94 16.66
N VAL A 184 4.80 -7.50 16.10
CA VAL A 184 3.51 -8.17 16.28
C VAL A 184 3.41 -9.41 15.41
N MET A 185 3.66 -9.27 14.09
CA MET A 185 3.39 -10.31 13.11
C MET A 185 4.37 -11.49 13.19
N SER A 186 5.60 -11.28 13.68
CA SER A 186 6.57 -12.37 13.89
C SER A 186 6.07 -13.46 14.86
N LYS A 187 5.10 -13.17 15.70
CA LYS A 187 4.48 -14.14 16.63
C LYS A 187 3.50 -15.09 15.93
N TYR A 188 3.10 -14.77 14.71
CA TYR A 188 2.09 -15.50 13.94
C TYR A 188 2.71 -16.24 12.76
N GLU A 189 1.99 -17.24 12.25
CA GLU A 189 2.39 -17.98 11.06
C GLU A 189 1.56 -17.52 9.86
N PHE A 190 2.21 -17.50 8.69
CA PHE A 190 1.60 -17.11 7.42
C PHE A 190 1.98 -18.12 6.34
N ASP A 191 1.18 -18.24 5.31
CA ASP A 191 1.44 -19.15 4.19
C ASP A 191 2.50 -18.58 3.23
N ALA A 192 2.45 -17.27 2.96
CA ALA A 192 3.44 -16.53 2.19
C ALA A 192 4.49 -15.87 3.08
N THR A 193 5.63 -15.51 2.49
CA THR A 193 6.73 -14.80 3.15
C THR A 193 6.43 -13.31 3.29
N LEU A 194 6.72 -12.76 4.47
CA LEU A 194 6.67 -11.33 4.75
C LEU A 194 8.09 -10.78 4.92
N ILE A 195 8.36 -9.62 4.33
CA ILE A 195 9.61 -8.88 4.51
C ILE A 195 9.29 -7.50 5.08
N PHE A 196 9.86 -7.22 6.25
CA PHE A 196 9.84 -5.92 6.91
C PHE A 196 11.19 -5.27 6.65
N MET A 197 11.22 -4.17 5.89
CA MET A 197 12.46 -3.55 5.42
C MET A 197 12.51 -2.09 5.84
N THR A 198 13.58 -1.70 6.52
CA THR A 198 13.89 -0.29 6.71
C THR A 198 15.00 0.12 5.75
N VAL A 199 14.68 1.10 4.92
CA VAL A 199 15.49 1.48 3.75
C VAL A 199 16.41 2.65 4.09
N ALA A 200 17.57 2.72 3.47
CA ALA A 200 18.50 3.83 3.57
C ALA A 200 18.64 4.56 2.23
N ALA A 201 19.02 5.84 2.30
CA ALA A 201 19.29 6.69 1.15
C ALA A 201 18.08 6.87 0.21
N GLU A 202 16.90 6.95 0.79
CA GLU A 202 15.70 7.42 0.10
C GLU A 202 15.89 8.87 -0.32
N GLU A 203 16.25 9.72 0.63
CA GLU A 203 16.44 11.16 0.51
C GLU A 203 17.54 11.55 -0.49
N GLN A 204 18.49 10.67 -0.70
CA GLN A 204 19.56 10.89 -1.68
C GLN A 204 19.27 10.21 -3.03
N GLY A 205 18.06 9.75 -3.28
CA GLY A 205 17.59 9.27 -4.58
C GLY A 205 17.20 7.80 -4.64
N LEU A 206 16.49 7.30 -3.62
CA LEU A 206 15.88 5.95 -3.59
C LEU A 206 16.94 4.83 -3.71
N ASN A 207 18.16 5.03 -3.20
CA ASN A 207 19.26 4.13 -3.52
C ASN A 207 19.08 2.74 -2.89
N GLY A 208 18.65 2.68 -1.63
CA GLY A 208 18.44 1.42 -0.93
C GLY A 208 17.32 0.57 -1.54
N SER A 209 16.18 1.17 -1.84
CA SER A 209 15.05 0.48 -2.48
C SER A 209 15.36 0.09 -3.92
N THR A 210 16.12 0.93 -4.65
CA THR A 210 16.60 0.61 -6.00
C THR A 210 17.46 -0.64 -6.00
N HIS A 211 18.47 -0.69 -5.10
CA HIS A 211 19.33 -1.85 -4.96
C HIS A 211 18.54 -3.14 -4.68
N TRP A 212 17.66 -3.09 -3.68
CA TRP A 212 16.88 -4.27 -3.30
C TRP A 212 15.95 -4.74 -4.42
N ALA A 213 15.24 -3.81 -5.09
CA ALA A 213 14.34 -4.15 -6.19
C ALA A 213 15.10 -4.72 -7.41
N GLU A 214 16.31 -4.23 -7.71
CA GLU A 214 17.19 -4.79 -8.73
C GLU A 214 17.64 -6.20 -8.39
N MET A 215 18.11 -6.41 -7.18
CA MET A 215 18.51 -7.73 -6.66
C MET A 215 17.33 -8.71 -6.73
N ALA A 216 16.14 -8.30 -6.29
CA ALA A 216 14.93 -9.12 -6.37
C ALA A 216 14.60 -9.52 -7.81
N LYS A 217 14.73 -8.58 -8.77
CA LYS A 217 14.51 -8.85 -10.19
C LYS A 217 15.56 -9.80 -10.76
N GLN A 218 16.83 -9.60 -10.45
CA GLN A 218 17.92 -10.46 -10.91
C GLN A 218 17.81 -11.91 -10.38
N LYS A 219 17.38 -12.05 -9.13
CA LYS A 219 17.14 -13.34 -8.49
C LYS A 219 15.78 -13.97 -8.84
N ASN A 220 14.97 -13.29 -9.66
CA ASN A 220 13.61 -13.71 -10.02
C ASN A 220 12.73 -14.00 -8.79
N LEU A 221 12.83 -13.18 -7.75
CA LEU A 221 11.99 -13.32 -6.56
C LEU A 221 10.53 -13.03 -6.92
N ASN A 222 9.63 -13.81 -6.35
CA ASN A 222 8.19 -13.63 -6.56
C ASN A 222 7.62 -12.56 -5.61
N VAL A 223 7.96 -11.29 -5.85
CA VAL A 223 7.41 -10.16 -5.09
C VAL A 223 6.00 -9.86 -5.61
N ALA A 224 5.00 -10.38 -4.89
CA ALA A 224 3.59 -10.27 -5.24
C ALA A 224 2.96 -8.94 -4.84
N GLY A 225 3.61 -8.18 -3.94
CA GLY A 225 3.19 -6.84 -3.56
C GLY A 225 4.20 -6.16 -2.64
N MET A 226 4.30 -4.84 -2.75
CA MET A 226 5.11 -3.98 -1.88
C MET A 226 4.29 -2.79 -1.42
N ILE A 227 4.40 -2.44 -0.12
CA ILE A 227 3.78 -1.27 0.49
C ILE A 227 4.90 -0.44 1.12
N THR A 228 5.10 0.80 0.65
CA THR A 228 5.92 1.76 1.40
C THR A 228 5.06 2.67 2.23
N ASN A 229 5.51 2.97 3.44
CA ASN A 229 4.93 3.96 4.34
C ASN A 229 5.94 5.11 4.42
N ASP A 230 5.53 6.30 4.04
CA ASP A 230 6.42 7.43 3.96
C ASP A 230 5.59 8.71 4.16
N ILE A 231 5.90 9.44 5.24
CA ILE A 231 5.13 10.54 5.78
C ILE A 231 3.71 10.06 6.19
N ILE A 232 3.64 9.32 7.29
CA ILE A 232 2.38 8.83 7.87
C ILE A 232 2.18 9.30 9.32
N GLY A 233 2.88 10.38 9.72
CA GLY A 233 2.98 10.82 11.12
C GLY A 233 1.88 11.77 11.56
N SER A 234 1.34 12.62 10.69
CA SER A 234 0.44 13.69 11.10
C SER A 234 -1.00 13.50 10.62
N SER A 235 -1.94 13.63 11.57
CA SER A 235 -3.36 13.80 11.26
C SER A 235 -3.74 15.26 10.99
N ARG A 236 -2.81 16.21 11.14
CA ARG A 236 -3.06 17.66 11.08
C ARG A 236 -2.38 18.31 9.89
N ALA A 237 -3.16 19.01 9.09
CA ALA A 237 -2.70 19.83 7.97
C ALA A 237 -2.08 21.17 8.43
N GLU A 238 -1.34 21.83 7.52
CA GLU A 238 -0.73 23.14 7.74
C GLU A 238 -1.74 24.24 8.16
N ASP A 239 -2.99 24.16 7.69
CA ASP A 239 -4.07 25.10 8.04
C ASP A 239 -4.78 24.73 9.36
N GLY A 240 -4.35 23.66 10.03
CA GLY A 240 -4.90 23.17 11.27
C GLY A 240 -6.07 22.20 11.13
N HIS A 241 -6.52 21.90 9.89
CA HIS A 241 -7.51 20.83 9.65
C HIS A 241 -7.01 19.50 10.17
N VAL A 242 -7.88 18.72 10.82
CA VAL A 242 -7.54 17.38 11.34
C VAL A 242 -8.31 16.33 10.55
N ASP A 243 -7.57 15.35 10.03
CA ASP A 243 -8.11 14.15 9.39
C ASP A 243 -7.38 12.91 9.94
N ASP A 244 -7.90 12.36 11.02
CA ASP A 244 -7.38 11.17 11.72
C ASP A 244 -8.07 9.86 11.29
N ALA A 245 -8.93 9.93 10.27
CA ALA A 245 -9.76 8.84 9.79
C ALA A 245 -9.40 8.34 8.38
N HIS A 246 -8.44 8.96 7.70
CA HIS A 246 -8.05 8.59 6.34
C HIS A 246 -6.54 8.43 6.20
N VAL A 247 -6.13 7.54 5.27
CA VAL A 247 -4.78 7.49 4.72
C VAL A 247 -4.88 7.46 3.19
N ARG A 248 -3.98 8.18 2.49
CA ARG A 248 -3.87 8.11 1.03
C ARG A 248 -3.07 6.89 0.62
N LEU A 249 -3.54 6.18 -0.42
CA LEU A 249 -2.87 5.03 -1.03
C LEU A 249 -2.67 5.31 -2.52
N PHE A 250 -1.43 5.60 -2.92
CA PHE A 250 -1.09 5.87 -4.31
C PHE A 250 -0.86 4.56 -5.06
N ALA A 251 -1.48 4.45 -6.24
CA ALA A 251 -1.43 3.25 -7.07
C ALA A 251 -1.29 3.60 -8.55
N GLU A 252 -0.18 3.17 -9.15
CA GLU A 252 0.09 3.36 -10.57
C GLU A 252 -0.90 2.55 -11.43
N GLY A 253 -1.36 3.16 -12.52
CA GLY A 253 -2.07 2.46 -13.59
C GLY A 253 -1.13 1.77 -14.56
N VAL A 254 -1.56 1.64 -15.80
CA VAL A 254 -0.67 1.21 -16.88
C VAL A 254 0.31 2.34 -17.19
N PRO A 255 1.62 2.08 -17.20
CA PRO A 255 2.62 3.11 -17.50
C PRO A 255 2.50 3.62 -18.94
N PRO A 256 3.18 4.74 -19.30
CA PRO A 256 3.12 5.33 -20.64
C PRO A 256 3.41 4.34 -21.77
N VAL A 257 2.71 4.47 -22.88
CA VAL A 257 2.73 3.52 -24.02
C VAL A 257 4.14 3.22 -24.55
N LYS A 258 5.05 4.18 -24.49
CA LYS A 258 6.44 4.01 -24.98
C LYS A 258 7.22 2.93 -24.22
N GLU A 259 6.85 2.65 -22.99
CA GLU A 259 7.52 1.70 -22.10
C GLU A 259 6.67 0.46 -21.80
N THR A 260 5.47 0.35 -22.37
CA THR A 260 4.53 -0.74 -22.07
C THR A 260 4.93 -2.08 -22.67
N SER A 261 4.80 -3.14 -21.88
CA SER A 261 4.90 -4.52 -22.35
C SER A 261 3.73 -4.90 -23.30
N PRO A 262 3.81 -6.02 -24.06
CA PRO A 262 2.68 -6.51 -24.83
C PRO A 262 1.41 -6.73 -24.00
N GLU A 263 1.57 -7.19 -22.76
CA GLU A 263 0.46 -7.43 -21.82
C GLU A 263 -0.19 -6.10 -21.40
N GLN A 264 0.60 -5.09 -21.08
CA GLN A 264 0.12 -3.75 -20.73
C GLN A 264 -0.59 -3.09 -21.93
N ARG A 265 -0.09 -3.26 -23.15
CA ARG A 265 -0.79 -2.79 -24.35
C ARG A 265 -2.14 -3.47 -24.54
N THR A 266 -2.22 -4.79 -24.30
CA THR A 266 -3.51 -5.51 -24.37
C THR A 266 -4.48 -4.97 -23.30
N LEU A 267 -3.99 -4.70 -22.10
CA LEU A 267 -4.78 -4.12 -21.02
C LEU A 267 -5.37 -2.76 -21.43
N LEU A 268 -4.55 -1.87 -22.01
CA LEU A 268 -5.01 -0.58 -22.55
C LEU A 268 -6.04 -0.74 -23.67
N GLN A 269 -5.85 -1.70 -24.60
CA GLN A 269 -6.78 -1.94 -25.71
C GLN A 269 -8.14 -2.47 -25.28
N THR A 270 -8.23 -3.01 -24.07
CA THR A 270 -9.46 -3.58 -23.50
C THR A 270 -10.09 -2.69 -22.40
N GLY A 271 -9.64 -1.43 -22.27
CA GLY A 271 -10.18 -0.49 -21.28
C GLY A 271 -9.73 -0.79 -19.85
N GLY A 272 -8.65 -1.57 -19.69
CA GLY A 272 -8.11 -1.99 -18.39
C GLY A 272 -7.01 -1.07 -17.81
N GLU A 273 -6.91 0.19 -18.24
CA GLU A 273 -5.90 1.14 -17.75
C GLU A 273 -5.96 1.34 -16.22
N ASN A 274 -7.12 1.08 -15.62
CA ASN A 274 -7.33 1.13 -14.18
C ASN A 274 -7.24 -0.25 -13.49
N ASP A 275 -6.78 -1.27 -14.21
CA ASP A 275 -6.76 -2.67 -13.75
C ASP A 275 -5.37 -3.27 -13.77
N SER A 276 -4.32 -2.43 -13.66
CA SER A 276 -2.94 -2.86 -13.45
C SER A 276 -2.82 -3.71 -12.17
N PRO A 277 -1.83 -4.60 -12.07
CA PRO A 277 -1.57 -5.37 -10.85
C PRO A 277 -1.45 -4.49 -9.59
N THR A 278 -0.85 -3.32 -9.71
CA THR A 278 -0.73 -2.33 -8.62
C THR A 278 -2.10 -1.80 -8.18
N ARG A 279 -3.00 -1.48 -9.11
CA ARG A 279 -4.36 -1.02 -8.76
C ARG A 279 -5.23 -2.13 -8.21
N GLN A 280 -5.04 -3.36 -8.64
CA GLN A 280 -5.69 -4.53 -8.02
C GLN A 280 -5.19 -4.74 -6.59
N LEU A 281 -3.89 -4.61 -6.36
CA LEU A 281 -3.30 -4.64 -5.02
C LEU A 281 -3.90 -3.53 -4.12
N ALA A 282 -4.01 -2.31 -4.63
CA ALA A 282 -4.58 -1.18 -3.88
C ALA A 282 -6.06 -1.39 -3.52
N ARG A 283 -6.88 -1.95 -4.42
CA ARG A 283 -8.27 -2.33 -4.13
C ARG A 283 -8.34 -3.37 -3.01
N TYR A 284 -7.49 -4.39 -3.11
CA TYR A 284 -7.42 -5.45 -2.11
C TYR A 284 -7.02 -4.90 -0.73
N ILE A 285 -5.99 -4.05 -0.68
CA ILE A 285 -5.53 -3.38 0.56
C ILE A 285 -6.69 -2.60 1.18
N LYS A 286 -7.39 -1.79 0.39
CA LYS A 286 -8.56 -1.04 0.88
C LYS A 286 -9.64 -1.94 1.45
N GLU A 287 -10.04 -2.98 0.71
CA GLU A 287 -11.10 -3.91 1.13
C GLU A 287 -10.70 -4.67 2.41
N ALA A 288 -9.48 -5.19 2.46
CA ALA A 288 -8.97 -5.89 3.63
C ALA A 288 -8.86 -4.95 4.85
N ALA A 289 -8.27 -3.77 4.69
CA ALA A 289 -8.07 -2.82 5.76
C ALA A 289 -9.39 -2.34 6.37
N GLU A 290 -10.31 -1.85 5.55
CA GLU A 290 -11.60 -1.32 6.02
C GLU A 290 -12.51 -2.38 6.63
N ARG A 291 -12.24 -3.66 6.33
CA ARG A 291 -12.93 -4.79 6.97
C ARG A 291 -12.49 -5.00 8.42
N TYR A 292 -11.21 -4.75 8.75
CA TYR A 292 -10.63 -5.02 10.07
C TYR A 292 -10.41 -3.77 10.92
N VAL A 293 -10.28 -2.59 10.29
CA VAL A 293 -10.02 -1.32 10.99
C VAL A 293 -11.25 -0.41 10.82
N ALA A 294 -12.22 -0.60 11.70
CA ALA A 294 -13.49 0.13 11.64
C ALA A 294 -13.28 1.63 11.86
N GLY A 295 -13.96 2.45 11.03
CA GLY A 295 -13.90 3.91 11.13
C GLY A 295 -12.67 4.55 10.50
N PHE A 296 -11.78 3.77 9.89
CA PHE A 296 -10.62 4.26 9.16
C PHE A 296 -10.73 3.92 7.67
N THR A 297 -10.45 4.88 6.80
CA THR A 297 -10.65 4.77 5.35
C THR A 297 -9.35 4.85 4.59
N VAL A 298 -9.14 3.93 3.64
CA VAL A 298 -8.05 4.00 2.67
C VAL A 298 -8.53 4.75 1.41
N THR A 299 -8.02 5.95 1.21
CA THR A 299 -8.31 6.76 0.04
C THR A 299 -7.35 6.40 -1.10
N VAL A 300 -7.83 5.58 -2.04
CA VAL A 300 -7.01 5.17 -3.19
C VAL A 300 -6.90 6.32 -4.18
N ILE A 301 -5.67 6.71 -4.48
CA ILE A 301 -5.32 7.76 -5.46
C ILE A 301 -4.79 7.07 -6.72
N TYR A 302 -5.50 7.20 -7.83
CA TYR A 302 -5.12 6.62 -9.12
C TYR A 302 -4.00 7.41 -9.80
N ARG A 303 -2.83 7.39 -9.17
CA ARG A 303 -1.59 8.04 -9.60
C ARG A 303 -0.42 7.28 -8.99
N LYS A 304 0.75 7.32 -9.63
CA LYS A 304 1.98 6.71 -9.10
C LYS A 304 2.34 7.29 -7.74
N ASP A 305 2.38 8.63 -7.64
CA ASP A 305 2.69 9.39 -6.42
C ASP A 305 2.10 10.80 -6.52
N ARG A 306 2.42 11.68 -5.57
CA ARG A 306 2.18 13.12 -5.61
C ARG A 306 2.78 13.72 -6.88
N TYR A 307 2.40 14.93 -7.25
CA TYR A 307 2.86 15.57 -8.49
C TYR A 307 4.39 15.66 -8.55
N LEU A 308 5.00 14.97 -9.55
CA LEU A 308 6.44 14.95 -9.84
C LEU A 308 7.32 14.57 -8.64
N ARG A 309 6.76 13.79 -7.70
CA ARG A 309 7.45 13.21 -6.55
C ARG A 309 7.48 11.69 -6.68
N GLY A 310 8.19 11.02 -5.80
CA GLY A 310 8.31 9.56 -5.75
C GLY A 310 8.52 9.09 -4.33
N GLY A 311 8.92 7.86 -4.17
CA GLY A 311 9.29 7.19 -2.93
C GLY A 311 9.73 5.77 -3.24
N ASP A 312 10.02 4.97 -2.21
CA ASP A 312 10.62 3.64 -2.30
C ASP A 312 9.81 2.59 -3.08
N HIS A 313 8.52 2.82 -3.33
CA HIS A 313 7.71 1.96 -4.22
C HIS A 313 8.09 2.12 -5.70
N SER A 314 8.65 3.27 -6.09
CA SER A 314 8.95 3.58 -7.50
C SER A 314 9.95 2.62 -8.13
N PRO A 315 11.09 2.26 -7.50
CA PRO A 315 12.03 1.28 -8.03
C PRO A 315 11.41 -0.11 -8.24
N PHE A 316 10.45 -0.50 -7.41
CA PHE A 316 9.72 -1.77 -7.58
C PHE A 316 8.82 -1.74 -8.81
N LEU A 317 8.06 -0.65 -9.01
CA LEU A 317 7.21 -0.44 -10.18
C LEU A 317 8.03 -0.48 -11.49
N GLU A 318 9.18 0.17 -11.52
CA GLU A 318 10.09 0.20 -12.67
C GLU A 318 10.61 -1.20 -13.04
N ARG A 319 10.69 -2.10 -12.08
CA ARG A 319 11.10 -3.51 -12.29
C ARG A 319 9.94 -4.46 -12.48
N GLY A 320 8.71 -3.92 -12.55
CA GLY A 320 7.47 -4.65 -12.84
C GLY A 320 6.83 -5.34 -11.65
N PHE A 321 7.23 -5.00 -10.42
CA PHE A 321 6.58 -5.47 -9.20
C PHE A 321 5.40 -4.57 -8.84
N PRO A 322 4.24 -5.11 -8.43
CA PRO A 322 3.16 -4.31 -7.88
C PRO A 322 3.59 -3.60 -6.59
N ALA A 323 3.52 -2.28 -6.57
CA ALA A 323 3.94 -1.51 -5.40
C ALA A 323 3.06 -0.28 -5.20
N VAL A 324 2.79 0.08 -3.95
CA VAL A 324 1.95 1.20 -3.55
C VAL A 324 2.61 2.01 -2.45
N ARG A 325 2.22 3.29 -2.32
CA ARG A 325 2.67 4.17 -1.24
C ARG A 325 1.51 4.59 -0.37
N MET A 326 1.66 4.46 0.94
CA MET A 326 0.80 5.08 1.94
C MET A 326 1.43 6.38 2.45
N THR A 327 0.61 7.42 2.58
CA THR A 327 1.00 8.71 3.16
C THR A 327 -0.21 9.40 3.78
N GLU A 328 0.03 10.31 4.72
CA GLU A 328 -1.01 11.07 5.42
C GLU A 328 -1.90 11.89 4.47
N PRO A 329 -3.13 12.27 4.86
CA PRO A 329 -4.05 12.98 3.98
C PRO A 329 -3.55 14.35 3.55
N ASN A 330 -2.95 15.09 4.48
CA ASN A 330 -2.57 16.49 4.31
C ASN A 330 -1.20 16.72 4.94
N GLU A 331 -0.19 17.01 4.12
CA GLU A 331 1.17 17.26 4.59
C GLU A 331 1.31 18.70 5.15
N ASP A 332 2.14 18.89 6.18
CA ASP A 332 2.56 20.21 6.68
C ASP A 332 4.01 20.49 6.27
N PHE A 333 4.18 21.35 5.26
CA PHE A 333 5.48 21.69 4.69
C PHE A 333 6.34 22.60 5.57
N LYS A 334 5.84 23.09 6.71
CA LYS A 334 6.65 23.77 7.74
C LYS A 334 7.50 22.76 8.51
N HIS A 335 7.14 21.50 8.48
CA HIS A 335 7.86 20.45 9.20
C HIS A 335 8.78 19.66 8.27
N GLN A 336 8.29 19.18 7.13
CA GLN A 336 9.03 18.31 6.24
C GLN A 336 10.32 18.96 5.70
N HIS A 337 11.45 18.28 5.82
CA HIS A 337 12.79 18.67 5.34
C HIS A 337 13.33 20.02 5.85
N GLN A 338 12.70 20.59 6.89
CA GLN A 338 13.05 21.89 7.44
C GLN A 338 14.08 21.77 8.57
N GLU A 339 14.99 22.76 8.64
CA GLU A 339 15.79 22.94 9.86
C GLU A 339 14.91 23.20 11.07
N VAL A 340 15.28 22.63 12.20
CA VAL A 340 14.60 22.91 13.47
C VAL A 340 14.91 24.33 13.91
N ARG A 341 13.94 25.22 13.79
CA ARG A 341 14.05 26.64 14.14
C ARG A 341 12.72 27.22 14.54
N LYS A 342 12.77 28.32 15.27
CA LYS A 342 11.58 29.13 15.54
C LYS A 342 11.71 30.45 14.81
N GLU A 343 10.73 30.77 13.97
CA GLU A 343 10.71 31.96 13.16
C GLU A 343 9.34 32.66 13.24
N ASN A 344 9.31 33.95 13.61
CA ASN A 344 8.05 34.70 13.80
C ASN A 344 7.02 34.01 14.69
N GLY A 345 7.47 33.28 15.71
CA GLY A 345 6.60 32.52 16.62
C GLY A 345 6.18 31.13 16.12
N VAL A 346 6.46 30.77 14.88
CA VAL A 346 6.17 29.46 14.27
C VAL A 346 7.35 28.51 14.49
N GLN A 347 7.08 27.28 14.91
CA GLN A 347 8.07 26.24 14.99
C GLN A 347 8.17 25.53 13.63
N TYR A 348 9.39 25.39 13.12
CA TYR A 348 9.75 24.62 11.93
C TYR A 348 10.56 23.38 12.32
N GLY A 349 10.59 22.40 11.43
CA GLY A 349 11.35 21.17 11.62
C GLY A 349 10.47 19.98 11.96
N ASP A 350 10.91 18.81 11.57
CA ASP A 350 10.18 17.54 11.66
C ASP A 350 10.39 16.89 13.04
N LEU A 351 9.64 17.37 14.03
CA LEU A 351 9.75 17.01 15.44
C LEU A 351 8.63 16.06 15.88
N PRO A 352 8.89 15.12 16.83
CA PRO A 352 7.89 14.17 17.33
C PRO A 352 6.64 14.80 17.96
N GLU A 353 6.72 16.07 18.34
CA GLU A 353 5.60 16.82 18.93
C GLU A 353 4.49 17.12 17.91
N PHE A 354 4.77 16.96 16.63
CA PHE A 354 3.82 17.16 15.54
C PHE A 354 3.19 15.84 15.06
N ASP A 355 3.71 14.71 15.53
CA ASP A 355 3.17 13.39 15.20
C ASP A 355 1.92 13.07 16.02
N ASP A 356 0.97 12.40 15.38
CA ASP A 356 -0.17 11.74 16.02
C ASP A 356 0.10 10.23 16.07
N PHE A 357 0.64 9.76 17.16
CA PHE A 357 1.00 8.35 17.34
C PHE A 357 -0.21 7.41 17.29
N ASN A 358 -1.40 7.89 17.59
CA ASN A 358 -2.62 7.09 17.44
C ASN A 358 -3.00 6.96 15.98
N TYR A 359 -2.84 8.02 15.18
CA TYR A 359 -3.02 8.00 13.75
C TYR A 359 -2.01 7.04 13.08
N ILE A 360 -0.72 7.15 13.41
CA ILE A 360 0.31 6.23 12.91
C ILE A 360 -0.05 4.77 13.23
N ALA A 361 -0.53 4.50 14.45
CA ALA A 361 -0.98 3.17 14.83
C ALA A 361 -2.18 2.70 14.01
N GLN A 362 -3.10 3.58 13.61
CA GLN A 362 -4.20 3.22 12.71
C GLN A 362 -3.68 2.87 11.30
N VAL A 363 -2.74 3.63 10.76
CA VAL A 363 -2.08 3.31 9.48
C VAL A 363 -1.33 1.97 9.58
N ALA A 364 -0.60 1.72 10.66
CA ALA A 364 0.06 0.43 10.92
C ALA A 364 -0.95 -0.74 11.00
N ARG A 365 -2.12 -0.54 11.61
CA ARG A 365 -3.22 -1.54 11.65
C ARG A 365 -3.77 -1.83 10.25
N VAL A 366 -3.95 -0.81 9.43
CA VAL A 366 -4.37 -0.94 8.02
C VAL A 366 -3.36 -1.79 7.24
N ASN A 367 -2.07 -1.48 7.36
CA ASN A 367 -1.00 -2.25 6.75
C ASN A 367 -0.98 -3.71 7.25
N ALA A 368 -1.04 -3.92 8.57
CA ALA A 368 -1.01 -5.23 9.18
C ALA A 368 -2.21 -6.10 8.75
N ALA A 369 -3.40 -5.51 8.68
CA ALA A 369 -4.61 -6.20 8.19
C ALA A 369 -4.45 -6.62 6.72
N ALA A 370 -3.95 -5.73 5.87
CA ALA A 370 -3.72 -6.00 4.46
C ALA A 370 -2.65 -7.07 4.25
N LEU A 371 -1.47 -6.93 4.89
CA LEU A 371 -0.37 -7.87 4.79
C LEU A 371 -0.75 -9.27 5.30
N ALA A 372 -1.45 -9.34 6.45
CA ALA A 372 -1.92 -10.61 6.99
C ALA A 372 -2.94 -11.28 6.07
N SER A 373 -3.89 -10.51 5.50
CA SER A 373 -4.86 -11.03 4.53
C SER A 373 -4.19 -11.54 3.25
N LEU A 374 -3.20 -10.82 2.74
CA LEU A 374 -2.41 -11.21 1.57
C LEU A 374 -1.57 -12.47 1.82
N ALA A 375 -0.95 -12.55 3.00
CA ALA A 375 -0.04 -13.64 3.34
C ALA A 375 -0.74 -14.94 3.77
N LEU A 376 -1.97 -14.85 4.29
CA LEU A 376 -2.85 -16.00 4.60
C LEU A 376 -3.69 -16.42 3.40
N GLY A 377 -3.95 -15.53 2.45
CA GLY A 377 -4.76 -15.83 1.27
C GLY A 377 -3.99 -16.64 0.21
N PRO A 378 -4.71 -17.28 -0.72
CA PRO A 378 -4.09 -18.03 -1.81
C PRO A 378 -3.40 -17.12 -2.83
N ALA A 379 -2.58 -17.69 -3.72
CA ALA A 379 -2.05 -16.99 -4.88
C ALA A 379 -3.19 -16.54 -5.81
N SER A 380 -2.97 -15.44 -6.52
CA SER A 380 -3.88 -15.03 -7.59
C SER A 380 -3.93 -16.10 -8.69
N PRO A 381 -5.10 -16.40 -9.28
CA PRO A 381 -5.21 -17.36 -10.36
C PRO A 381 -4.32 -16.97 -11.54
N ALA A 382 -3.67 -17.96 -12.15
CA ALA A 382 -2.85 -17.74 -13.33
C ALA A 382 -3.69 -17.83 -14.63
N SER A 383 -3.20 -17.21 -15.70
CA SER A 383 -3.78 -17.31 -17.05
C SER A 383 -5.28 -16.99 -17.11
N VAL A 384 -5.70 -15.95 -16.39
CA VAL A 384 -7.12 -15.53 -16.41
C VAL A 384 -7.46 -14.92 -17.75
N GLU A 385 -8.46 -15.49 -18.41
CA GLU A 385 -8.89 -15.09 -19.76
C GLU A 385 -10.41 -14.96 -19.85
N VAL A 386 -10.89 -14.07 -20.73
CA VAL A 386 -12.30 -13.93 -21.11
C VAL A 386 -12.50 -14.45 -22.53
N GLU A 387 -13.52 -15.30 -22.71
CA GLU A 387 -13.86 -15.82 -24.05
C GLU A 387 -14.52 -14.73 -24.90
N THR A 388 -13.90 -14.41 -26.03
CA THR A 388 -14.33 -13.33 -26.93
C THR A 388 -14.77 -13.80 -28.32
N VAL A 389 -14.63 -15.09 -28.61
CA VAL A 389 -14.96 -15.66 -29.95
C VAL A 389 -16.45 -15.65 -30.22
N LYS A 390 -17.25 -15.94 -29.20
CA LYS A 390 -18.71 -15.96 -29.31
C LYS A 390 -19.27 -14.60 -28.90
N LEU A 391 -20.09 -14.03 -29.79
CA LEU A 391 -20.83 -12.81 -29.51
C LEU A 391 -22.12 -13.18 -28.73
N GLU A 392 -22.13 -12.88 -27.43
CA GLU A 392 -23.23 -13.20 -26.52
C GLU A 392 -23.26 -12.24 -25.33
N ASN A 393 -24.42 -12.13 -24.68
CA ASN A 393 -24.59 -11.30 -23.49
C ASN A 393 -24.15 -11.97 -22.18
N ASP A 394 -23.68 -13.20 -22.25
CA ASP A 394 -23.05 -13.88 -21.12
C ASP A 394 -21.54 -13.62 -21.13
N THR A 395 -20.90 -13.67 -19.98
CA THR A 395 -19.43 -13.58 -19.91
C THR A 395 -18.84 -14.87 -19.36
N THR A 396 -18.06 -15.54 -20.21
CA THR A 396 -17.33 -16.76 -19.80
C THR A 396 -15.87 -16.43 -19.54
N LEU A 397 -15.42 -16.79 -18.34
CA LEU A 397 -14.04 -16.66 -17.89
C LEU A 397 -13.40 -18.04 -17.73
N ARG A 398 -12.07 -18.10 -17.90
CA ARG A 398 -11.27 -19.31 -17.69
C ARG A 398 -9.93 -18.95 -17.05
N TRP A 399 -9.34 -19.89 -16.31
CA TRP A 399 -8.07 -19.70 -15.60
C TRP A 399 -7.39 -21.04 -15.33
N GLU A 400 -6.15 -21.02 -14.90
CA GLU A 400 -5.45 -22.20 -14.41
C GLU A 400 -5.75 -22.46 -12.94
N ALA A 401 -5.83 -23.72 -12.56
CA ALA A 401 -6.05 -24.12 -11.16
C ALA A 401 -4.86 -23.75 -10.28
N ASN A 402 -5.14 -23.22 -9.12
CA ASN A 402 -4.15 -23.02 -8.07
C ASN A 402 -3.61 -24.36 -7.54
N LYS A 403 -2.42 -24.33 -6.93
CA LYS A 403 -1.73 -25.54 -6.44
C LYS A 403 -1.87 -25.73 -4.93
N GLU A 404 -2.27 -24.72 -4.21
CA GLU A 404 -2.44 -24.74 -2.75
C GLU A 404 -3.48 -25.79 -2.35
N PRO A 405 -3.21 -26.62 -1.33
CA PRO A 405 -4.06 -27.78 -0.97
C PRO A 405 -5.35 -27.37 -0.26
N ASP A 406 -5.43 -26.12 0.16
CA ASP A 406 -6.55 -25.55 0.91
C ASP A 406 -7.49 -24.70 0.05
N ILE A 407 -7.31 -24.67 -1.26
CA ILE A 407 -8.26 -24.01 -2.16
C ILE A 407 -9.67 -24.60 -1.99
N SER A 408 -10.65 -23.73 -1.72
CA SER A 408 -12.07 -24.08 -1.72
C SER A 408 -12.72 -23.83 -3.08
N GLY A 409 -12.18 -22.89 -3.85
CA GLY A 409 -12.68 -22.55 -5.18
C GLY A 409 -12.27 -21.17 -5.64
N TYR A 410 -13.11 -20.60 -6.50
CA TYR A 410 -12.89 -19.29 -7.11
C TYR A 410 -14.14 -18.44 -7.00
N GLN A 411 -13.93 -17.12 -7.00
CA GLN A 411 -15.02 -16.17 -7.19
C GLN A 411 -14.74 -15.26 -8.38
N VAL A 412 -15.79 -15.01 -9.16
CA VAL A 412 -15.80 -13.98 -10.18
C VAL A 412 -16.30 -12.68 -9.57
N VAL A 413 -15.58 -11.61 -9.81
CA VAL A 413 -15.95 -10.26 -9.41
C VAL A 413 -16.19 -9.40 -10.64
N TRP A 414 -17.12 -8.44 -10.56
CA TRP A 414 -17.32 -7.48 -11.66
C TRP A 414 -17.82 -6.14 -11.14
N ARG A 415 -17.64 -5.14 -11.98
CA ARG A 415 -18.01 -3.76 -11.72
C ARG A 415 -18.40 -3.03 -13.00
N GLU A 416 -19.19 -1.98 -12.89
CA GLU A 416 -19.37 -1.02 -13.97
C GLU A 416 -18.01 -0.40 -14.36
N THR A 417 -17.83 -0.05 -15.64
CA THR A 417 -16.59 0.50 -16.16
C THR A 417 -16.19 1.81 -15.49
N THR A 418 -17.15 2.58 -14.98
CA THR A 418 -16.96 3.84 -14.25
C THR A 418 -16.76 3.68 -12.75
N SER A 419 -17.02 2.49 -12.19
CA SER A 419 -16.80 2.22 -10.76
C SER A 419 -15.31 1.91 -10.49
N PRO A 420 -14.69 2.53 -9.47
CA PRO A 420 -13.30 2.24 -9.12
C PRO A 420 -13.13 0.91 -8.36
N PHE A 421 -14.20 0.37 -7.74
CA PHE A 421 -14.14 -0.82 -6.87
C PHE A 421 -15.12 -1.89 -7.33
N TRP A 422 -14.82 -3.16 -6.96
CA TRP A 422 -15.69 -4.31 -7.26
C TRP A 422 -17.06 -4.14 -6.60
N GLN A 423 -18.14 -4.27 -7.39
CA GLN A 423 -19.51 -4.06 -6.93
C GLN A 423 -20.26 -5.37 -6.73
N HIS A 424 -19.87 -6.38 -7.50
CA HIS A 424 -20.52 -7.68 -7.53
C HIS A 424 -19.51 -8.79 -7.38
N LYS A 425 -19.95 -9.91 -6.80
CA LYS A 425 -19.16 -11.14 -6.66
C LYS A 425 -20.06 -12.37 -6.68
N GLU A 426 -19.57 -13.42 -7.30
CA GLU A 426 -20.25 -14.72 -7.37
C GLU A 426 -19.24 -15.84 -7.18
N PHE A 427 -19.53 -16.76 -6.24
CA PHE A 427 -18.68 -17.91 -5.99
C PHE A 427 -18.91 -18.96 -7.06
N ALA A 428 -17.90 -19.28 -7.84
CA ALA A 428 -17.96 -20.20 -8.97
C ALA A 428 -17.76 -21.68 -8.57
N GLY A 429 -17.33 -21.95 -7.33
CA GLY A 429 -16.89 -23.27 -6.89
C GLY A 429 -15.45 -23.59 -7.33
N ASN A 430 -15.01 -24.81 -7.09
CA ASN A 430 -13.65 -25.25 -7.48
C ASN A 430 -13.62 -25.69 -8.96
N VAL A 431 -13.70 -24.71 -9.84
CA VAL A 431 -13.71 -24.88 -11.30
C VAL A 431 -12.68 -23.97 -11.96
N THR A 432 -12.28 -24.26 -13.19
CA THR A 432 -11.33 -23.44 -13.95
C THR A 432 -11.98 -22.72 -15.14
N ARG A 433 -13.30 -22.74 -15.19
CA ARG A 433 -14.13 -22.04 -16.18
C ARG A 433 -15.49 -21.74 -15.59
N TYR A 434 -15.98 -20.52 -15.76
CA TYR A 434 -17.28 -20.10 -15.25
C TYR A 434 -17.95 -19.11 -16.19
N THR A 435 -19.27 -19.16 -16.28
CA THR A 435 -20.09 -18.25 -17.11
C THR A 435 -21.03 -17.46 -16.22
N VAL A 436 -20.83 -16.15 -16.16
CA VAL A 436 -21.78 -15.21 -15.54
C VAL A 436 -22.89 -14.93 -16.53
N LYS A 437 -24.10 -15.33 -16.18
CA LYS A 437 -25.27 -15.24 -17.07
C LYS A 437 -25.87 -13.83 -17.09
N GLY A 438 -26.20 -13.34 -18.31
CA GLY A 438 -26.85 -12.06 -18.50
C GLY A 438 -26.01 -10.82 -18.15
N VAL A 439 -24.70 -10.98 -17.94
CA VAL A 439 -23.77 -9.89 -17.64
C VAL A 439 -22.74 -9.82 -18.75
N SER A 440 -22.85 -8.80 -19.60
CA SER A 440 -22.00 -8.68 -20.81
C SER A 440 -20.61 -8.14 -20.49
N LYS A 441 -19.58 -8.79 -21.02
CA LYS A 441 -18.18 -8.32 -21.00
C LYS A 441 -17.98 -6.97 -21.68
N ASP A 442 -18.93 -6.55 -22.53
CA ASP A 442 -18.85 -5.25 -23.20
C ASP A 442 -19.31 -4.09 -22.28
N ASN A 443 -20.06 -4.39 -21.23
CA ASN A 443 -20.62 -3.40 -20.32
C ASN A 443 -19.93 -3.33 -18.95
N TYR A 444 -19.19 -4.38 -18.57
CA TYR A 444 -18.61 -4.54 -17.24
C TYR A 444 -17.13 -4.92 -17.30
N VAL A 445 -16.41 -4.54 -16.27
CA VAL A 445 -15.04 -5.02 -15.97
C VAL A 445 -15.14 -6.23 -15.07
N PHE A 446 -14.40 -7.29 -15.40
CA PHE A 446 -14.38 -8.55 -14.65
C PHE A 446 -13.02 -8.81 -14.00
N GLY A 447 -13.04 -9.64 -12.97
CA GLY A 447 -11.86 -10.21 -12.33
C GLY A 447 -12.14 -11.59 -11.76
N VAL A 448 -11.08 -12.36 -11.50
CA VAL A 448 -11.15 -13.66 -10.84
C VAL A 448 -10.24 -13.66 -9.63
N GLN A 449 -10.73 -14.20 -8.52
CA GLN A 449 -10.00 -14.40 -7.27
C GLN A 449 -10.05 -15.87 -6.89
N ALA A 450 -8.97 -16.43 -6.36
CA ALA A 450 -9.00 -17.69 -5.65
C ALA A 450 -9.51 -17.50 -4.21
N VAL A 451 -10.11 -18.53 -3.66
CA VAL A 451 -10.68 -18.55 -2.29
C VAL A 451 -10.19 -19.82 -1.61
N ASP A 452 -9.65 -19.71 -0.39
CA ASP A 452 -9.27 -20.84 0.43
C ASP A 452 -10.41 -21.37 1.32
N LYS A 453 -10.14 -22.41 2.10
CA LYS A 453 -11.13 -23.03 3.01
C LYS A 453 -11.46 -22.15 4.21
N ASP A 454 -10.60 -21.21 4.56
CA ASP A 454 -10.82 -20.23 5.65
C ASP A 454 -11.55 -18.97 5.16
N GLY A 455 -11.83 -18.90 3.85
CA GLY A 455 -12.53 -17.78 3.21
C GLY A 455 -11.63 -16.57 2.92
N ASN A 456 -10.29 -16.73 2.99
CA ASN A 456 -9.40 -15.69 2.50
C ASN A 456 -9.41 -15.70 0.97
N THR A 457 -9.21 -14.53 0.38
CA THR A 457 -9.23 -14.37 -1.08
C THR A 457 -7.88 -13.86 -1.57
N SER A 458 -7.56 -14.19 -2.82
CA SER A 458 -6.43 -13.59 -3.50
C SER A 458 -6.74 -12.16 -3.99
N VAL A 459 -5.71 -11.45 -4.43
CA VAL A 459 -5.88 -10.26 -5.28
C VAL A 459 -6.58 -10.66 -6.57
N ALA A 460 -7.54 -9.85 -7.03
CA ALA A 460 -8.27 -10.11 -8.28
C ALA A 460 -7.35 -9.97 -9.50
N VAL A 461 -7.54 -10.84 -10.48
CA VAL A 461 -6.83 -10.77 -11.77
C VAL A 461 -7.80 -10.33 -12.85
N TYR A 462 -7.46 -9.23 -13.54
CA TYR A 462 -8.16 -8.77 -14.74
C TYR A 462 -7.93 -9.75 -15.91
N PRO A 463 -8.97 -10.22 -16.61
CA PRO A 463 -8.84 -11.24 -17.65
C PRO A 463 -8.28 -10.68 -18.96
N ARG A 464 -7.42 -11.45 -19.61
CA ARG A 464 -6.98 -11.18 -20.98
C ARG A 464 -7.98 -11.73 -21.98
N PRO A 465 -8.13 -11.13 -23.18
CA PRO A 465 -8.94 -11.74 -24.24
C PRO A 465 -8.39 -13.10 -24.65
N TYR A 466 -9.22 -14.15 -24.57
CA TYR A 466 -8.85 -15.47 -25.10
C TYR A 466 -8.82 -15.43 -26.64
N ARG A 467 -7.65 -15.74 -27.22
CA ARG A 467 -7.47 -15.92 -28.66
C ARG A 467 -7.08 -17.37 -28.92
N PRO A 468 -7.99 -18.20 -29.49
CA PRO A 468 -7.61 -19.53 -29.89
C PRO A 468 -6.45 -19.45 -30.91
N GLN A 469 -5.43 -20.28 -30.69
CA GLN A 469 -4.36 -20.41 -31.69
C GLN A 469 -5.01 -20.80 -33.01
N ARG A 470 -4.79 -20.02 -34.06
CA ARG A 470 -5.15 -20.45 -35.42
C ARG A 470 -4.35 -21.72 -35.66
N ARG A 471 -5.02 -22.87 -35.81
CA ARG A 471 -4.37 -24.07 -36.37
C ARG A 471 -3.81 -23.66 -37.75
N GLN A 472 -2.50 -23.66 -37.86
CA GLN A 472 -1.80 -23.51 -39.15
C GLN A 472 -2.09 -24.72 -40.01
#